data_e518258a53e7aa8bf032f22eb26fb6d6
#
_entry.id   e518258a53e7aa8bf032f22eb26fb6d6
#
_cell.length_a   1.000
_cell.length_b   1.000
_cell.length_c   1.000
_cell.angle_alpha   90.00
_cell.angle_beta   90.00
_cell.angle_gamma   90.00
#
_symmetry.space_group_name_H-M   'P 1'
#
loop_
_entity.id
_entity.type
_entity.pdbx_description
1 polymer ?
#
loop_
_entity_poly.entity_id
_entity_poly.type
_entity_poly.pdbx_seq_one_letter_code
_entity_poly.pdbx_strand_id
1 'polypeptide(L)'
;ATMNQKEELEYVAKSIRQRVHDGVRYKDIRLLLGDVEAYQLQLKTIFDQYQIPYYLGRSESMAQHPLVQFVESLERLKRYNFQLEDLLNLLKTALYGDLTQEELDHFEKYLRFADIKGAGKLAKDFTANSQGKFDLDRLNHIRCRVMTPLQDFFKSRSQTASGLLAKFTEFVQAARLSDNLTALLQGASQQEQERHEEVWKAFSHVLEQFAQVFADSKVKLDDFLALVLSGMLLSNYRTVPATVDVVKVQSYDLIEPLVAPYVYAIGLTQERFPKIAQNKSLLSDEDRARLNDATDSQAELQIASSENLKKNRYTALSLINSATRELVLSAPALVNEVEDSMSTYLLELTA
;
A
#
# COMPACT_ATOMS: atom_id res chain seq x y z
N ALA A 1 2.57 -21.30 -25.14
CA ALA A 1 1.36 -20.92 -24.40
C ALA A 1 1.21 -21.85 -23.21
N THR A 2 0.80 -21.32 -22.08
CA THR A 2 0.50 -22.04 -20.83
C THR A 2 -1.02 -22.04 -20.60
N MET A 3 -1.54 -22.96 -19.78
CA MET A 3 -2.99 -22.98 -19.53
C MET A 3 -3.43 -21.78 -18.69
N ASN A 4 -2.67 -21.44 -17.65
CA ASN A 4 -3.02 -20.36 -16.72
C ASN A 4 -1.79 -19.60 -16.20
N GLN A 5 -2.02 -18.53 -15.45
CA GLN A 5 -0.99 -17.69 -14.88
C GLN A 5 -0.04 -18.44 -13.93
N LYS A 6 -0.55 -19.42 -13.18
CA LYS A 6 0.25 -20.20 -12.25
C LYS A 6 1.28 -21.06 -12.99
N GLU A 7 0.84 -21.79 -14.01
CA GLU A 7 1.74 -22.60 -14.84
C GLU A 7 2.79 -21.75 -15.56
N GLU A 8 2.38 -20.55 -15.99
CA GLU A 8 3.28 -19.59 -16.61
C GLU A 8 4.40 -19.15 -15.66
N LEU A 9 4.05 -18.78 -14.42
CA LEU A 9 5.01 -18.42 -13.39
C LEU A 9 5.88 -19.61 -12.95
N GLU A 10 5.33 -20.83 -12.86
CA GLU A 10 6.12 -22.03 -12.55
C GLU A 10 7.15 -22.33 -13.64
N TYR A 11 6.76 -22.18 -14.92
CA TYR A 11 7.70 -22.32 -16.04
C TYR A 11 8.84 -21.32 -15.94
N VAL A 12 8.50 -20.03 -15.69
CA VAL A 12 9.50 -18.97 -15.51
C VAL A 12 10.41 -19.27 -14.34
N ALA A 13 9.85 -19.66 -13.17
CA ALA A 13 10.64 -19.98 -11.99
C ALA A 13 11.63 -21.15 -12.23
N LYS A 14 11.17 -22.21 -12.88
CA LYS A 14 12.04 -23.35 -13.26
C LYS A 14 13.14 -22.91 -14.22
N SER A 15 12.81 -22.10 -15.22
CA SER A 15 13.78 -21.57 -16.20
C SER A 15 14.81 -20.64 -15.53
N ILE A 16 14.39 -19.75 -14.63
CA ILE A 16 15.29 -18.91 -13.85
C ILE A 16 16.25 -19.76 -13.02
N ARG A 17 15.75 -20.76 -12.29
CA ARG A 17 16.57 -21.66 -11.46
C ARG A 17 17.62 -22.40 -12.31
N GLN A 18 17.22 -22.90 -13.48
CA GLN A 18 18.15 -23.55 -14.40
C GLN A 18 19.26 -22.59 -14.84
N ARG A 19 18.92 -21.35 -15.24
CA ARG A 19 19.92 -20.35 -15.65
C ARG A 19 20.87 -19.98 -14.52
N VAL A 20 20.34 -19.84 -13.30
CA VAL A 20 21.19 -19.55 -12.13
C VAL A 20 22.12 -20.72 -11.82
N HIS A 21 21.65 -21.98 -12.01
CA HIS A 21 22.50 -23.16 -11.93
C HIS A 21 23.63 -23.11 -12.98
N ASP A 22 23.34 -22.60 -14.17
CA ASP A 22 24.28 -22.43 -15.27
C ASP A 22 25.20 -21.18 -15.10
N GLY A 23 25.15 -20.52 -13.95
CA GLY A 23 26.02 -19.40 -13.58
C GLY A 23 25.51 -18.00 -13.88
N VAL A 24 24.25 -17.84 -14.30
CA VAL A 24 23.63 -16.52 -14.50
C VAL A 24 23.24 -15.93 -13.14
N ARG A 25 23.43 -14.64 -12.93
CA ARG A 25 23.04 -13.95 -11.70
C ARG A 25 21.58 -13.48 -11.78
N TYR A 26 20.88 -13.48 -10.65
CA TYR A 26 19.51 -12.99 -10.58
C TYR A 26 19.35 -11.55 -11.10
N LYS A 27 20.30 -10.67 -10.84
CA LYS A 27 20.29 -9.27 -11.31
C LYS A 27 20.32 -9.12 -12.83
N ASP A 28 20.77 -10.15 -13.55
CA ASP A 28 20.85 -10.16 -15.01
C ASP A 28 19.53 -10.64 -15.64
N ILE A 29 18.56 -10.99 -14.82
CA ILE A 29 17.24 -11.49 -15.20
C ILE A 29 16.16 -10.46 -14.87
N ARG A 30 15.25 -10.23 -15.81
CA ARG A 30 14.04 -9.43 -15.62
C ARG A 30 12.79 -10.21 -15.91
N LEU A 31 11.75 -9.95 -15.12
CA LEU A 31 10.40 -10.43 -15.36
C LEU A 31 9.50 -9.23 -15.64
N LEU A 32 8.90 -9.21 -16.81
CA LEU A 32 7.96 -8.18 -17.24
C LEU A 32 6.55 -8.74 -17.24
N LEU A 33 5.61 -8.04 -16.59
CA LEU A 33 4.22 -8.45 -16.41
C LEU A 33 3.27 -7.49 -17.13
N GLY A 34 2.26 -8.04 -17.81
CA GLY A 34 1.20 -7.24 -18.41
C GLY A 34 0.27 -6.61 -17.36
N ASP A 35 0.01 -7.38 -16.31
CA ASP A 35 -0.80 -6.94 -15.17
C ASP A 35 -0.17 -7.44 -13.88
N VAL A 36 0.54 -6.54 -13.19
CA VAL A 36 1.24 -6.88 -11.94
C VAL A 36 0.27 -7.32 -10.86
N GLU A 37 -0.93 -6.73 -10.79
CA GLU A 37 -1.91 -7.04 -9.75
C GLU A 37 -2.47 -8.46 -9.90
N ALA A 38 -2.71 -8.88 -11.15
CA ALA A 38 -3.20 -10.22 -11.45
C ALA A 38 -2.19 -11.33 -11.10
N TYR A 39 -0.89 -11.00 -11.09
CA TYR A 39 0.18 -11.98 -10.85
C TYR A 39 0.75 -11.93 -9.42
N GLN A 40 0.56 -10.84 -8.67
CA GLN A 40 1.28 -10.55 -7.42
C GLN A 40 1.20 -11.66 -6.37
N LEU A 41 0.00 -12.20 -6.12
CA LEU A 41 -0.20 -13.25 -5.10
C LEU A 41 0.48 -14.57 -5.50
N GLN A 42 0.33 -14.94 -6.76
CA GLN A 42 0.91 -16.17 -7.29
C GLN A 42 2.43 -16.04 -7.42
N LEU A 43 2.92 -14.86 -7.85
CA LEU A 43 4.35 -14.55 -7.94
C LEU A 43 5.05 -14.76 -6.60
N LYS A 44 4.51 -14.17 -5.53
CA LYS A 44 5.07 -14.33 -4.18
C LYS A 44 5.16 -15.81 -3.81
N THR A 45 4.05 -16.54 -3.92
CA THR A 45 3.97 -17.95 -3.52
C THR A 45 4.97 -18.81 -4.28
N ILE A 46 5.05 -18.62 -5.61
CA ILE A 46 5.91 -19.45 -6.47
C ILE A 46 7.38 -19.08 -6.29
N PHE A 47 7.73 -17.78 -6.27
CA PHE A 47 9.12 -17.37 -6.12
C PHE A 47 9.68 -17.73 -4.75
N ASP A 48 8.87 -17.65 -3.68
CA ASP A 48 9.26 -18.12 -2.35
C ASP A 48 9.48 -19.66 -2.35
N GLN A 49 8.59 -20.43 -2.99
CA GLN A 49 8.73 -21.89 -3.13
C GLN A 49 10.01 -22.29 -3.88
N TYR A 50 10.37 -21.55 -4.92
CA TYR A 50 11.59 -21.80 -5.69
C TYR A 50 12.83 -21.06 -5.15
N GLN A 51 12.70 -20.35 -4.02
CA GLN A 51 13.78 -19.57 -3.39
C GLN A 51 14.44 -18.59 -4.38
N ILE A 52 13.62 -17.88 -5.17
CA ILE A 52 14.06 -16.87 -6.11
C ILE A 52 13.93 -15.50 -5.46
N PRO A 53 15.03 -14.80 -5.16
CA PRO A 53 14.97 -13.44 -4.66
C PRO A 53 14.49 -12.51 -5.79
N TYR A 54 13.49 -11.69 -5.50
CA TYR A 54 12.93 -10.77 -6.48
C TYR A 54 12.64 -9.41 -5.88
N TYR A 55 12.60 -8.40 -6.72
CA TYR A 55 12.20 -7.05 -6.39
C TYR A 55 11.08 -6.60 -7.32
N LEU A 56 9.93 -6.31 -6.73
CA LEU A 56 8.80 -5.72 -7.42
C LEU A 56 8.92 -4.19 -7.33
N GLY A 57 9.50 -3.54 -8.37
CA GLY A 57 9.77 -2.10 -8.43
C GLY A 57 8.53 -1.23 -8.50
N ARG A 58 7.59 -1.49 -7.62
CA ARG A 58 6.27 -0.87 -7.57
C ARG A 58 6.17 0.05 -6.35
N SER A 59 5.38 1.11 -6.51
CA SER A 59 4.93 1.92 -5.39
C SER A 59 3.77 1.21 -4.68
N GLU A 60 3.90 0.98 -3.39
CA GLU A 60 2.86 0.36 -2.55
C GLU A 60 2.13 1.43 -1.75
N SER A 61 0.80 1.30 -1.65
CA SER A 61 0.02 2.17 -0.78
C SER A 61 0.24 1.83 0.68
N MET A 62 0.40 2.83 1.52
CA MET A 62 0.48 2.61 2.97
C MET A 62 -0.90 2.45 3.65
N ALA A 63 -1.99 2.51 2.91
CA ALA A 63 -3.36 2.53 3.45
C ALA A 63 -3.71 1.35 4.39
N GLN A 64 -3.11 0.18 4.18
CA GLN A 64 -3.34 -1.01 5.01
C GLN A 64 -2.34 -1.17 6.17
N HIS A 65 -1.42 -0.22 6.34
CA HIS A 65 -0.41 -0.31 7.38
C HIS A 65 -1.01 0.00 8.77
N PRO A 66 -0.59 -0.69 9.85
CA PRO A 66 -1.09 -0.44 11.21
C PRO A 66 -0.99 1.02 11.65
N LEU A 67 0.02 1.76 11.17
CA LEU A 67 0.19 3.19 11.46
C LEU A 67 -0.94 4.04 10.87
N VAL A 68 -1.47 3.68 9.70
CA VAL A 68 -2.65 4.36 9.11
C VAL A 68 -3.89 4.04 9.92
N GLN A 69 -4.08 2.78 10.30
CA GLN A 69 -5.19 2.35 11.16
C GLN A 69 -5.16 3.04 12.53
N PHE A 70 -3.96 3.27 13.09
CA PHE A 70 -3.77 4.04 14.31
C PHE A 70 -4.30 5.48 14.15
N VAL A 71 -3.88 6.21 13.11
CA VAL A 71 -4.34 7.59 12.86
C VAL A 71 -5.83 7.64 12.52
N GLU A 72 -6.32 6.70 11.72
CA GLU A 72 -7.75 6.56 11.40
C GLU A 72 -8.59 6.35 12.67
N SER A 73 -8.14 5.48 13.56
CA SER A 73 -8.83 5.23 14.83
C SER A 73 -8.85 6.48 15.72
N LEU A 74 -7.79 7.29 15.75
CA LEU A 74 -7.75 8.56 16.46
C LEU A 74 -8.74 9.58 15.88
N GLU A 75 -8.79 9.69 14.56
CA GLU A 75 -9.72 10.56 13.85
C GLU A 75 -11.17 10.16 14.18
N ARG A 76 -11.50 8.87 14.09
CA ARG A 76 -12.82 8.33 14.39
C ARG A 76 -13.21 8.47 15.86
N LEU A 77 -12.27 8.23 16.80
CA LEU A 77 -12.50 8.45 18.23
C LEU A 77 -12.89 9.89 18.52
N LYS A 78 -12.23 10.84 17.87
CA LYS A 78 -12.54 12.26 18.02
C LYS A 78 -13.88 12.60 17.39
N ARG A 79 -14.12 12.20 16.15
CA ARG A 79 -15.31 12.51 15.36
C ARG A 79 -16.58 11.89 15.95
N TYR A 80 -16.52 10.62 16.38
CA TYR A 80 -17.69 9.87 16.85
C TYR A 80 -17.77 9.72 18.37
N ASN A 81 -17.05 10.57 19.10
CA ASN A 81 -17.10 10.61 20.57
C ASN A 81 -16.85 9.26 21.23
N PHE A 82 -15.72 8.61 20.93
CA PHE A 82 -15.26 7.39 21.56
C PHE A 82 -16.28 6.23 21.47
N GLN A 83 -16.68 5.88 20.24
CA GLN A 83 -17.42 4.63 20.04
C GLN A 83 -16.53 3.44 20.43
N LEU A 84 -17.16 2.40 20.94
CA LEU A 84 -16.45 1.22 21.46
C LEU A 84 -15.55 0.59 20.38
N GLU A 85 -16.08 0.39 19.18
CA GLU A 85 -15.32 -0.25 18.11
C GLU A 85 -14.11 0.61 17.66
N ASP A 86 -14.24 1.94 17.65
CA ASP A 86 -13.12 2.82 17.30
C ASP A 86 -11.99 2.75 18.35
N LEU A 87 -12.36 2.65 19.65
CA LEU A 87 -11.38 2.45 20.73
C LEU A 87 -10.70 1.07 20.61
N LEU A 88 -11.48 0.03 20.38
CA LEU A 88 -10.92 -1.31 20.22
C LEU A 88 -10.05 -1.42 18.98
N ASN A 89 -10.41 -0.77 17.88
CA ASN A 89 -9.58 -0.71 16.68
C ASN A 89 -8.23 -0.05 16.98
N LEU A 90 -8.21 1.07 17.72
CA LEU A 90 -6.96 1.70 18.14
C LEU A 90 -6.09 0.74 18.96
N LEU A 91 -6.66 0.08 19.97
CA LEU A 91 -5.94 -0.85 20.84
C LEU A 91 -5.43 -2.09 20.09
N LYS A 92 -6.20 -2.60 19.13
CA LYS A 92 -5.85 -3.77 18.30
C LYS A 92 -4.77 -3.48 17.25
N THR A 93 -4.42 -2.21 17.01
CA THR A 93 -3.24 -1.89 16.20
C THR A 93 -1.93 -2.35 16.85
N ALA A 94 -1.94 -2.65 18.15
CA ALA A 94 -0.77 -2.89 18.99
C ALA A 94 0.23 -1.71 19.02
N LEU A 95 -0.16 -0.55 18.49
CA LEU A 95 0.66 0.67 18.48
C LEU A 95 0.35 1.61 19.65
N TYR A 96 -0.67 1.29 20.45
CA TYR A 96 -1.15 2.14 21.53
C TYR A 96 -1.43 1.36 22.81
N GLY A 97 -1.07 1.93 23.95
CA GLY A 97 -1.56 1.51 25.28
C GLY A 97 -0.69 0.51 26.02
N ASP A 98 0.35 -0.08 25.41
CA ASP A 98 1.26 -1.07 26.03
C ASP A 98 0.46 -2.12 26.83
N LEU A 99 -0.54 -2.73 26.19
CA LEU A 99 -1.39 -3.74 26.77
C LEU A 99 -0.96 -5.13 26.33
N THR A 100 -0.95 -6.08 27.26
CA THR A 100 -0.85 -7.49 26.89
C THR A 100 -2.17 -7.94 26.23
N GLN A 101 -2.10 -9.03 25.45
CA GLN A 101 -3.30 -9.59 24.83
C GLN A 101 -4.36 -9.96 25.88
N GLU A 102 -3.95 -10.50 27.02
CA GLU A 102 -4.84 -10.82 28.13
C GLU A 102 -5.53 -9.56 28.71
N GLU A 103 -4.77 -8.47 28.88
CA GLU A 103 -5.33 -7.20 29.34
C GLU A 103 -6.33 -6.62 28.35
N LEU A 104 -6.02 -6.69 27.05
CA LEU A 104 -6.90 -6.22 25.98
C LEU A 104 -8.20 -7.02 25.96
N ASP A 105 -8.12 -8.35 26.00
CA ASP A 105 -9.30 -9.23 25.99
C ASP A 105 -10.18 -9.01 27.24
N HIS A 106 -9.57 -8.84 28.42
CA HIS A 106 -10.27 -8.53 29.65
C HIS A 106 -10.97 -7.17 29.59
N PHE A 107 -10.28 -6.18 29.05
CA PHE A 107 -10.79 -4.83 28.88
C PHE A 107 -11.96 -4.79 27.89
N GLU A 108 -11.80 -5.39 26.70
CA GLU A 108 -12.86 -5.51 25.70
C GLU A 108 -14.11 -6.22 26.30
N LYS A 109 -13.91 -7.35 26.98
CA LYS A 109 -15.00 -8.11 27.61
C LYS A 109 -15.78 -7.27 28.61
N TYR A 110 -15.06 -6.47 29.41
CA TYR A 110 -15.72 -5.60 30.39
C TYR A 110 -16.47 -4.45 29.70
N LEU A 111 -15.86 -3.78 28.71
CA LEU A 111 -16.51 -2.67 27.99
C LEU A 111 -17.82 -3.12 27.33
N ARG A 112 -17.82 -4.32 26.75
CA ARG A 112 -19.03 -4.92 26.14
C ARG A 112 -20.07 -5.29 27.21
N PHE A 113 -19.65 -5.89 28.33
CA PHE A 113 -20.55 -6.26 29.43
C PHE A 113 -21.24 -5.03 30.03
N ALA A 114 -20.54 -3.96 30.29
CA ALA A 114 -21.04 -2.75 30.95
C ALA A 114 -21.62 -1.70 29.96
N ASP A 115 -21.71 -2.02 28.66
CA ASP A 115 -22.11 -1.09 27.58
C ASP A 115 -21.41 0.27 27.72
N ILE A 116 -20.07 0.22 27.87
CA ILE A 116 -19.23 1.41 27.99
C ILE A 116 -18.92 1.95 26.60
N LYS A 117 -19.44 3.13 26.31
CA LYS A 117 -19.15 3.89 25.08
C LYS A 117 -19.28 5.39 25.35
N GLY A 118 -18.54 6.18 24.58
CA GLY A 118 -18.52 7.63 24.74
C GLY A 118 -17.52 8.12 25.79
N ALA A 119 -16.93 9.27 25.52
CA ALA A 119 -15.87 9.87 26.34
C ALA A 119 -16.30 10.03 27.83
N GLY A 120 -17.59 10.36 28.07
CA GLY A 120 -18.11 10.58 29.42
C GLY A 120 -18.14 9.33 30.30
N LYS A 121 -18.46 8.14 29.74
CA LYS A 121 -18.42 6.89 30.49
C LYS A 121 -16.99 6.39 30.67
N LEU A 122 -16.15 6.51 29.65
CA LEU A 122 -14.76 6.12 29.69
C LEU A 122 -13.91 6.99 30.62
N ALA A 123 -14.35 8.22 30.92
CA ALA A 123 -13.66 9.11 31.84
C ALA A 123 -13.90 8.78 33.33
N LYS A 124 -14.93 7.99 33.63
CA LYS A 124 -15.32 7.64 35.00
C LYS A 124 -14.79 6.26 35.37
N ASP A 125 -14.61 6.03 36.67
CA ASP A 125 -14.23 4.72 37.15
C ASP A 125 -15.31 3.69 36.87
N PHE A 126 -14.86 2.51 36.53
CA PHE A 126 -15.70 1.36 36.28
C PHE A 126 -16.21 0.81 37.63
N THR A 127 -17.53 0.66 37.76
CA THR A 127 -18.19 0.22 39.01
C THR A 127 -19.14 -0.95 38.79
N ALA A 128 -19.53 -1.21 37.53
CA ALA A 128 -20.49 -2.29 37.23
C ALA A 128 -19.84 -3.65 37.38
N ASN A 129 -20.28 -4.46 38.35
CA ASN A 129 -19.78 -5.80 38.59
C ASN A 129 -20.85 -6.67 39.27
N SER A 130 -22.03 -6.83 38.66
CA SER A 130 -23.20 -7.47 39.22
C SER A 130 -23.00 -8.93 39.63
N GLN A 131 -21.95 -9.59 39.20
CA GLN A 131 -21.63 -10.99 39.48
C GLN A 131 -20.24 -11.21 40.08
N GLY A 132 -19.54 -10.16 40.47
CA GLY A 132 -18.17 -10.26 41.00
C GLY A 132 -17.14 -10.89 40.05
N LYS A 133 -17.43 -10.89 38.74
CA LYS A 133 -16.60 -11.58 37.73
C LYS A 133 -15.39 -10.78 37.24
N PHE A 134 -15.35 -9.50 37.55
CA PHE A 134 -14.33 -8.59 37.02
C PHE A 134 -13.47 -8.01 38.15
N ASP A 135 -12.17 -7.94 37.91
CA ASP A 135 -11.25 -7.20 38.74
C ASP A 135 -11.33 -5.72 38.33
N LEU A 136 -12.12 -4.95 39.07
CA LEU A 136 -12.35 -3.53 38.78
C LEU A 136 -11.11 -2.66 38.99
N ASP A 137 -10.25 -3.00 39.95
CA ASP A 137 -9.03 -2.24 40.21
C ASP A 137 -8.06 -2.38 39.01
N ARG A 138 -7.85 -3.60 38.56
CA ARG A 138 -7.04 -3.87 37.35
C ARG A 138 -7.64 -3.18 36.11
N LEU A 139 -8.97 -3.25 35.91
CA LEU A 139 -9.64 -2.62 34.78
C LEU A 139 -9.57 -1.10 34.81
N ASN A 140 -9.71 -0.47 35.99
CA ASN A 140 -9.55 0.96 36.14
C ASN A 140 -8.10 1.41 35.93
N HIS A 141 -7.12 0.59 36.31
CA HIS A 141 -5.73 0.85 35.98
C HIS A 141 -5.48 0.83 34.46
N ILE A 142 -6.01 -0.19 33.75
CA ILE A 142 -5.95 -0.24 32.28
C ILE A 142 -6.65 0.97 31.66
N ARG A 143 -7.86 1.29 32.14
CA ARG A 143 -8.61 2.47 31.69
C ARG A 143 -7.79 3.74 31.80
N CYS A 144 -7.15 3.99 32.93
CA CYS A 144 -6.29 5.15 33.11
C CYS A 144 -5.11 5.17 32.12
N ARG A 145 -4.42 4.05 31.94
CA ARG A 145 -3.31 3.93 30.95
C ARG A 145 -3.78 4.27 29.54
N VAL A 146 -4.98 3.80 29.16
CA VAL A 146 -5.55 4.01 27.84
C VAL A 146 -6.11 5.43 27.69
N MET A 147 -6.85 5.93 28.67
CA MET A 147 -7.65 7.13 28.48
C MET A 147 -6.89 8.42 28.78
N THR A 148 -5.90 8.42 29.67
CA THR A 148 -5.20 9.64 30.05
C THR A 148 -4.49 10.31 28.85
N PRO A 149 -3.65 9.61 28.07
CA PRO A 149 -3.01 10.25 26.93
C PRO A 149 -3.99 10.73 25.85
N LEU A 150 -5.07 9.95 25.59
CA LEU A 150 -6.11 10.34 24.63
C LEU A 150 -6.86 11.60 25.09
N GLN A 151 -7.23 11.66 26.37
CA GLN A 151 -7.94 12.81 26.91
C GLN A 151 -7.07 14.08 26.89
N ASP A 152 -5.80 13.97 27.23
CA ASP A 152 -4.87 15.09 27.21
C ASP A 152 -4.66 15.61 25.78
N PHE A 153 -4.53 14.73 24.81
CA PHE A 153 -4.44 15.11 23.43
C PHE A 153 -5.73 15.76 22.91
N PHE A 154 -6.90 15.15 23.17
CA PHE A 154 -8.18 15.65 22.65
C PHE A 154 -8.71 16.88 23.37
N LYS A 155 -8.23 17.19 24.57
CA LYS A 155 -8.49 18.46 25.28
C LYS A 155 -7.57 19.60 24.85
N SER A 156 -6.66 19.35 23.93
CA SER A 156 -5.75 20.39 23.42
C SER A 156 -6.52 21.62 22.95
N ARG A 157 -6.13 22.77 23.45
CA ARG A 157 -6.69 24.07 23.07
C ARG A 157 -5.87 24.76 21.97
N SER A 158 -4.83 24.09 21.45
CA SER A 158 -4.05 24.65 20.35
C SER A 158 -4.94 24.86 19.13
N GLN A 159 -4.81 26.01 18.51
CA GLN A 159 -5.58 26.39 17.32
C GLN A 159 -4.67 26.65 16.11
N THR A 160 -3.36 26.52 16.28
CA THR A 160 -2.39 26.66 15.18
C THR A 160 -1.89 25.29 14.73
N ALA A 161 -1.56 25.17 13.45
CA ALA A 161 -1.05 23.94 12.89
C ALA A 161 0.22 23.44 13.59
N SER A 162 1.18 24.37 13.83
CA SER A 162 2.41 24.08 14.57
C SER A 162 2.14 23.62 16.01
N GLY A 163 1.20 24.25 16.69
CA GLY A 163 0.81 23.86 18.04
C GLY A 163 0.12 22.49 18.10
N LEU A 164 -0.72 22.16 17.12
CA LEU A 164 -1.35 20.83 17.02
C LEU A 164 -0.32 19.75 16.71
N LEU A 165 0.62 20.04 15.83
CA LEU A 165 1.70 19.12 15.51
C LEU A 165 2.59 18.82 16.74
N ALA A 166 2.93 19.86 17.52
CA ALA A 166 3.67 19.69 18.78
C ALA A 166 2.88 18.81 19.77
N LYS A 167 1.57 19.06 19.93
CA LYS A 167 0.70 18.23 20.78
C LYS A 167 0.55 16.79 20.28
N PHE A 168 0.49 16.60 18.98
CA PHE A 168 0.47 15.26 18.39
C PHE A 168 1.80 14.53 18.64
N THR A 169 2.92 15.23 18.55
CA THR A 169 4.25 14.66 18.86
C THR A 169 4.35 14.26 20.34
N GLU A 170 3.89 15.13 21.26
CA GLU A 170 3.80 14.80 22.70
C GLU A 170 2.92 13.54 22.94
N PHE A 171 1.77 13.47 22.26
CA PHE A 171 0.87 12.32 22.34
C PHE A 171 1.52 11.03 21.81
N VAL A 172 2.17 11.09 20.65
CA VAL A 172 2.87 9.94 20.02
C VAL A 172 3.98 9.42 20.94
N GLN A 173 4.70 10.32 21.64
CA GLN A 173 5.70 9.95 22.64
C GLN A 173 5.05 9.30 23.87
N ALA A 174 4.00 9.90 24.41
CA ALA A 174 3.26 9.35 25.56
C ALA A 174 2.63 7.99 25.25
N ALA A 175 2.18 7.78 24.00
CA ALA A 175 1.66 6.51 23.48
C ALA A 175 2.76 5.47 23.20
N ARG A 176 4.04 5.85 23.30
CA ARG A 176 5.20 4.98 22.99
C ARG A 176 5.12 4.37 21.58
N LEU A 177 4.60 5.14 20.63
CA LEU A 177 4.34 4.66 19.26
C LEU A 177 5.58 4.05 18.60
N SER A 178 6.74 4.70 18.73
CA SER A 178 8.01 4.21 18.16
C SER A 178 8.46 2.90 18.79
N ASP A 179 8.34 2.77 20.13
CA ASP A 179 8.73 1.56 20.85
C ASP A 179 7.81 0.38 20.45
N ASN A 180 6.50 0.64 20.40
CA ASN A 180 5.49 -0.34 20.03
C ASN A 180 5.67 -0.79 18.56
N LEU A 181 5.96 0.15 17.65
CA LEU A 181 6.27 -0.19 16.27
C LEU A 181 7.53 -1.06 16.18
N THR A 182 8.57 -0.74 16.94
CA THR A 182 9.81 -1.54 17.00
C THR A 182 9.53 -2.94 17.58
N ALA A 183 8.66 -3.04 18.59
CA ALA A 183 8.28 -4.33 19.16
C ALA A 183 7.51 -5.22 18.16
N LEU A 184 6.65 -4.65 17.32
CA LEU A 184 5.97 -5.36 16.23
C LEU A 184 6.97 -5.96 15.21
N LEU A 185 8.15 -5.36 15.08
CA LEU A 185 9.19 -5.80 14.15
C LEU A 185 10.11 -6.88 14.71
N GLN A 186 9.97 -7.24 15.99
CA GLN A 186 10.76 -8.31 16.59
C GLN A 186 10.41 -9.64 15.94
N GLY A 187 11.39 -10.22 15.23
CA GLY A 187 11.22 -11.47 14.48
C GLY A 187 10.65 -11.30 13.07
N ALA A 188 10.35 -10.07 12.63
CA ALA A 188 9.96 -9.78 11.27
C ALA A 188 11.11 -10.00 10.28
N SER A 189 10.77 -10.38 9.04
CA SER A 189 11.75 -10.50 7.96
C SER A 189 12.38 -9.13 7.65
N GLN A 190 13.59 -9.15 7.07
CA GLN A 190 14.27 -7.92 6.66
C GLN A 190 13.40 -7.07 5.71
N GLN A 191 12.66 -7.70 4.80
CA GLN A 191 11.74 -7.01 3.89
C GLN A 191 10.60 -6.30 4.63
N GLU A 192 10.06 -6.91 5.69
CA GLU A 192 9.05 -6.27 6.54
C GLU A 192 9.63 -5.10 7.32
N GLN A 193 10.85 -5.21 7.83
CA GLN A 193 11.54 -4.12 8.52
C GLN A 193 11.74 -2.92 7.59
N GLU A 194 12.27 -3.14 6.38
CA GLU A 194 12.42 -2.10 5.35
C GLU A 194 11.09 -1.44 4.98
N ARG A 195 10.02 -2.24 4.85
CA ARG A 195 8.68 -1.74 4.60
C ARG A 195 8.22 -0.76 5.69
N HIS A 196 8.39 -1.12 6.94
CA HIS A 196 8.01 -0.27 8.07
C HIS A 196 8.84 1.01 8.14
N GLU A 197 10.14 0.95 7.84
CA GLU A 197 11.00 2.12 7.76
C GLU A 197 10.53 3.10 6.68
N GLU A 198 10.20 2.60 5.48
CA GLU A 198 9.71 3.43 4.39
C GLU A 198 8.32 4.03 4.70
N VAL A 199 7.44 3.28 5.34
CA VAL A 199 6.15 3.81 5.82
C VAL A 199 6.35 4.88 6.90
N TRP A 200 7.30 4.70 7.82
CA TRP A 200 7.63 5.71 8.83
C TRP A 200 8.15 7.00 8.19
N LYS A 201 9.03 6.89 7.19
CA LYS A 201 9.52 8.04 6.42
C LYS A 201 8.37 8.77 5.71
N ALA A 202 7.48 8.01 5.06
CA ALA A 202 6.31 8.58 4.39
C ALA A 202 5.37 9.30 5.38
N PHE A 203 5.14 8.72 6.56
CA PHE A 203 4.37 9.36 7.63
C PHE A 203 5.02 10.64 8.12
N SER A 204 6.32 10.62 8.41
CA SER A 204 7.07 11.81 8.82
C SER A 204 7.00 12.91 7.76
N HIS A 205 7.09 12.53 6.50
CA HIS A 205 6.96 13.47 5.38
C HIS A 205 5.57 14.11 5.29
N VAL A 206 4.49 13.37 5.55
CA VAL A 206 3.12 13.92 5.63
C VAL A 206 3.02 14.97 6.72
N LEU A 207 3.62 14.71 7.90
CA LEU A 207 3.62 15.68 9.00
C LEU A 207 4.45 16.93 8.68
N GLU A 208 5.59 16.77 8.03
CA GLU A 208 6.43 17.87 7.54
C GLU A 208 5.71 18.72 6.50
N GLN A 209 5.06 18.09 5.52
CA GLN A 209 4.25 18.79 4.52
C GLN A 209 3.10 19.57 5.17
N PHE A 210 2.42 18.96 6.14
CA PHE A 210 1.39 19.65 6.91
C PHE A 210 1.96 20.89 7.59
N ALA A 211 3.10 20.78 8.26
CA ALA A 211 3.77 21.91 8.91
C ALA A 211 4.14 23.02 7.92
N GLN A 212 4.66 22.66 6.75
CA GLN A 212 5.06 23.63 5.71
C GLN A 212 3.87 24.36 5.10
N VAL A 213 2.78 23.62 4.80
CA VAL A 213 1.61 24.18 4.11
C VAL A 213 0.77 25.06 5.05
N PHE A 214 0.55 24.60 6.27
CA PHE A 214 -0.35 25.28 7.19
C PHE A 214 0.36 26.21 8.18
N ALA A 215 1.65 25.98 8.46
CA ALA A 215 2.48 26.84 9.35
C ALA A 215 1.70 27.33 10.59
N ASP A 216 1.50 28.64 10.70
CA ASP A 216 0.78 29.30 11.80
C ASP A 216 -0.74 29.46 11.54
N SER A 217 -1.27 28.84 10.51
CA SER A 217 -2.69 28.89 10.20
C SER A 217 -3.52 28.31 11.34
N LYS A 218 -4.72 28.84 11.53
CA LYS A 218 -5.67 28.26 12.48
C LYS A 218 -6.28 27.00 11.92
N VAL A 219 -6.08 25.88 12.61
CA VAL A 219 -6.60 24.56 12.25
C VAL A 219 -7.27 23.94 13.47
N LYS A 220 -8.42 23.30 13.28
CA LYS A 220 -9.07 22.50 14.33
C LYS A 220 -8.42 21.13 14.43
N LEU A 221 -8.49 20.49 15.60
CA LEU A 221 -7.95 19.16 15.80
C LEU A 221 -8.60 18.12 14.87
N ASP A 222 -9.91 18.23 14.62
CA ASP A 222 -10.63 17.32 13.71
C ASP A 222 -10.10 17.44 12.27
N ASP A 223 -9.88 18.67 11.79
CA ASP A 223 -9.33 18.94 10.47
C ASP A 223 -7.87 18.49 10.37
N PHE A 224 -7.08 18.68 11.44
CA PHE A 224 -5.70 18.18 11.51
C PHE A 224 -5.64 16.66 11.33
N LEU A 225 -6.42 15.89 12.10
CA LEU A 225 -6.43 14.43 12.01
C LEU A 225 -6.92 13.96 10.65
N ALA A 226 -7.96 14.60 10.10
CA ALA A 226 -8.49 14.25 8.77
C ALA A 226 -7.47 14.55 7.65
N LEU A 227 -6.75 15.65 7.72
CA LEU A 227 -5.72 16.03 6.74
C LEU A 227 -4.52 15.09 6.81
N VAL A 228 -4.03 14.77 8.01
CA VAL A 228 -2.93 13.80 8.20
C VAL A 228 -3.34 12.43 7.66
N LEU A 229 -4.53 11.94 8.01
CA LEU A 229 -5.06 10.67 7.51
C LEU A 229 -5.16 10.67 5.98
N SER A 230 -5.70 11.73 5.38
CA SER A 230 -5.82 11.84 3.93
C SER A 230 -4.45 11.86 3.26
N GLY A 231 -3.49 12.56 3.82
CA GLY A 231 -2.10 12.56 3.34
C GLY A 231 -1.49 11.15 3.38
N MET A 232 -1.71 10.41 4.46
CA MET A 232 -1.23 9.03 4.58
C MET A 232 -1.90 8.08 3.59
N LEU A 233 -3.22 8.18 3.40
CA LEU A 233 -3.95 7.32 2.45
C LEU A 233 -3.54 7.55 0.99
N LEU A 234 -3.13 8.76 0.65
CA LEU A 234 -2.63 9.11 -0.69
C LEU A 234 -1.13 8.84 -0.85
N SER A 235 -0.41 8.63 0.25
CA SER A 235 1.02 8.38 0.22
C SER A 235 1.34 6.95 -0.18
N ASN A 236 2.37 6.82 -1.00
CA ASN A 236 2.92 5.55 -1.41
C ASN A 236 4.37 5.47 -0.97
N TYR A 237 4.84 4.26 -0.73
CA TYR A 237 6.24 3.99 -0.43
C TYR A 237 6.82 2.98 -1.42
N ARG A 238 8.15 2.92 -1.50
CA ARG A 238 8.87 1.93 -2.29
C ARG A 238 9.96 1.33 -1.41
N THR A 239 9.95 0.01 -1.30
CA THR A 239 11.08 -0.69 -0.68
C THR A 239 12.22 -0.83 -1.69
N VAL A 240 13.44 -0.78 -1.21
CA VAL A 240 14.63 -1.07 -2.00
C VAL A 240 15.09 -2.48 -1.62
N PRO A 241 15.45 -3.36 -2.57
CA PRO A 241 15.84 -4.72 -2.21
C PRO A 241 17.11 -4.71 -1.36
N ALA A 242 17.10 -5.45 -0.26
CA ALA A 242 18.24 -5.61 0.64
C ALA A 242 19.48 -6.22 -0.04
N THR A 243 19.26 -6.99 -1.11
CA THR A 243 20.32 -7.58 -1.92
C THR A 243 20.29 -7.03 -3.33
N VAL A 244 21.49 -6.77 -3.88
CA VAL A 244 21.62 -6.29 -5.28
C VAL A 244 21.36 -7.41 -6.29
N ASP A 245 21.46 -8.68 -5.88
CA ASP A 245 21.31 -9.85 -6.75
C ASP A 245 19.88 -10.42 -6.67
N VAL A 246 18.95 -9.73 -7.29
CA VAL A 246 17.52 -10.08 -7.33
C VAL A 246 16.96 -9.99 -8.75
N VAL A 247 15.96 -10.80 -9.05
CA VAL A 247 15.18 -10.67 -10.28
C VAL A 247 14.34 -9.40 -10.20
N LYS A 248 14.50 -8.49 -11.17
CA LYS A 248 13.68 -7.28 -11.25
C LYS A 248 12.35 -7.60 -11.94
N VAL A 249 11.25 -7.38 -11.22
CA VAL A 249 9.88 -7.56 -11.72
C VAL A 249 9.25 -6.21 -11.96
N GLN A 250 8.72 -5.97 -13.15
CA GLN A 250 8.19 -4.67 -13.58
C GLN A 250 6.96 -4.86 -14.48
N SER A 251 6.13 -3.81 -14.58
CA SER A 251 5.11 -3.73 -15.64
C SER A 251 5.76 -3.34 -16.97
N TYR A 252 5.18 -3.78 -18.08
CA TYR A 252 5.57 -3.31 -19.43
C TYR A 252 5.46 -1.80 -19.60
N ASP A 253 4.50 -1.16 -18.93
CA ASP A 253 4.28 0.29 -19.03
C ASP A 253 5.43 1.13 -18.47
N LEU A 254 6.28 0.50 -17.65
CA LEU A 254 7.45 1.12 -17.02
C LEU A 254 8.76 0.70 -17.67
N ILE A 255 8.73 0.20 -18.91
CA ILE A 255 9.96 -0.15 -19.63
C ILE A 255 10.74 1.14 -19.92
N GLU A 256 11.64 1.46 -19.00
CA GLU A 256 12.78 2.29 -19.36
C GLU A 256 13.64 1.52 -20.40
N PRO A 257 14.39 2.19 -21.26
CA PRO A 257 15.26 1.54 -22.27
C PRO A 257 16.45 0.79 -21.63
N LEU A 258 16.24 0.18 -20.48
CA LEU A 258 17.21 -0.61 -19.75
C LEU A 258 17.17 -2.05 -20.25
N VAL A 259 18.18 -2.42 -20.96
CA VAL A 259 18.39 -3.73 -21.53
C VAL A 259 18.95 -4.69 -20.47
N ALA A 260 18.42 -5.93 -20.40
CA ALA A 260 18.95 -6.98 -19.54
C ALA A 260 19.40 -8.18 -20.37
N PRO A 261 20.36 -9.00 -19.89
CA PRO A 261 20.75 -10.21 -20.61
C PRO A 261 19.59 -11.16 -20.87
N TYR A 262 18.76 -11.41 -19.89
CA TYR A 262 17.64 -12.35 -19.96
C TYR A 262 16.34 -11.67 -19.53
N VAL A 263 15.32 -11.73 -20.36
CA VAL A 263 14.02 -11.11 -20.10
C VAL A 263 12.91 -12.14 -20.31
N TYR A 264 12.07 -12.28 -19.32
CA TYR A 264 10.83 -13.03 -19.39
C TYR A 264 9.68 -12.03 -19.42
N ALA A 265 8.90 -12.03 -20.49
CA ALA A 265 7.71 -11.19 -20.60
C ALA A 265 6.48 -12.09 -20.67
N ILE A 266 5.65 -12.03 -19.66
CA ILE A 266 4.52 -12.94 -19.46
C ILE A 266 3.19 -12.18 -19.32
N GLY A 267 2.08 -12.88 -19.52
CA GLY A 267 0.76 -12.26 -19.51
C GLY A 267 0.47 -11.43 -20.75
N LEU A 268 1.06 -11.79 -21.91
CA LEU A 268 0.93 -11.05 -23.16
C LEU A 268 -0.38 -11.43 -23.87
N THR A 269 -1.50 -11.19 -23.19
CA THR A 269 -2.84 -11.46 -23.71
C THR A 269 -3.44 -10.23 -24.41
N GLN A 270 -4.47 -10.43 -25.21
CA GLN A 270 -5.09 -9.39 -26.03
C GLN A 270 -5.68 -8.24 -25.21
N GLU A 271 -6.24 -8.53 -24.04
CA GLU A 271 -6.82 -7.50 -23.17
C GLU A 271 -5.78 -6.77 -22.31
N ARG A 272 -4.57 -7.32 -22.19
CA ARG A 272 -3.56 -6.85 -21.23
C ARG A 272 -2.27 -6.36 -21.84
N PHE A 273 -2.02 -6.70 -23.09
CA PHE A 273 -0.83 -6.24 -23.81
C PHE A 273 -1.14 -5.90 -25.28
N PRO A 274 -0.85 -4.68 -25.68
CA PRO A 274 -0.59 -3.50 -24.83
C PRO A 274 -1.88 -3.07 -24.13
N LYS A 275 -1.77 -2.53 -22.91
CA LYS A 275 -2.94 -2.06 -22.16
C LYS A 275 -3.55 -0.84 -22.82
N ILE A 276 -4.77 -0.97 -23.33
CA ILE A 276 -5.50 0.15 -23.93
C ILE A 276 -6.05 1.02 -22.80
N ALA A 277 -5.58 2.27 -22.71
CA ALA A 277 -6.16 3.25 -21.80
C ALA A 277 -7.53 3.66 -22.33
N GLN A 278 -8.59 3.30 -21.63
CA GLN A 278 -9.93 3.79 -21.95
C GLN A 278 -10.09 5.25 -21.50
N ASN A 279 -10.62 6.09 -22.37
CA ASN A 279 -10.97 7.45 -22.00
C ASN A 279 -12.20 7.42 -21.08
N LYS A 280 -11.99 7.72 -19.77
CA LYS A 280 -13.05 7.80 -18.74
C LYS A 280 -13.52 9.23 -18.48
N SER A 281 -13.16 10.18 -19.33
CA SER A 281 -13.55 11.58 -19.15
C SER A 281 -14.94 11.87 -19.73
N LEU A 282 -15.50 13.02 -19.35
CA LEU A 282 -16.81 13.52 -19.85
C LEU A 282 -16.81 13.80 -21.36
N LEU A 283 -15.65 14.10 -21.94
CA LEU A 283 -15.51 14.37 -23.37
C LEU A 283 -15.00 13.12 -24.09
N SER A 284 -15.71 12.67 -25.10
CA SER A 284 -15.26 11.62 -26.00
C SER A 284 -14.07 12.10 -26.85
N ASP A 285 -13.33 11.18 -27.45
CA ASP A 285 -12.24 11.52 -28.37
C ASP A 285 -12.74 12.28 -29.60
N GLU A 286 -13.97 12.02 -30.05
CA GLU A 286 -14.63 12.76 -31.13
C GLU A 286 -14.93 14.20 -30.72
N ASP A 287 -15.44 14.41 -29.52
CA ASP A 287 -15.71 15.74 -28.99
C ASP A 287 -14.42 16.56 -28.85
N ARG A 288 -13.35 15.92 -28.41
CA ARG A 288 -12.03 16.55 -28.29
C ARG A 288 -11.46 16.93 -29.66
N ALA A 289 -11.58 16.04 -30.65
CA ALA A 289 -11.17 16.34 -32.02
C ALA A 289 -11.95 17.54 -32.59
N ARG A 290 -13.28 17.55 -32.42
CA ARG A 290 -14.13 18.67 -32.87
C ARG A 290 -13.78 19.99 -32.18
N LEU A 291 -13.46 19.95 -30.89
CA LEU A 291 -13.03 21.14 -30.14
C LEU A 291 -11.66 21.64 -30.58
N ASN A 292 -10.71 20.73 -30.85
CA ASN A 292 -9.40 21.09 -31.39
C ASN A 292 -9.53 21.74 -32.77
N ASP A 293 -10.37 21.17 -33.63
CA ASP A 293 -10.63 21.71 -34.98
C ASP A 293 -11.34 23.06 -34.95
N ALA A 294 -12.16 23.30 -33.92
CA ALA A 294 -12.97 24.53 -33.79
C ALA A 294 -12.21 25.68 -33.08
N THR A 295 -11.03 25.43 -32.55
CA THR A 295 -10.33 26.40 -31.70
C THR A 295 -8.95 26.73 -32.31
N ASP A 296 -8.70 28.00 -32.61
CA ASP A 296 -7.37 28.52 -33.03
C ASP A 296 -6.36 28.61 -31.85
N SER A 297 -6.55 27.80 -30.83
CA SER A 297 -5.70 27.77 -29.63
C SER A 297 -4.46 26.92 -29.85
N GLN A 298 -3.31 27.37 -29.33
CA GLN A 298 -2.08 26.56 -29.31
C GLN A 298 -2.17 25.34 -28.35
N ALA A 299 -3.20 25.27 -27.51
CA ALA A 299 -3.44 24.18 -26.59
C ALA A 299 -4.46 23.22 -27.20
N GLU A 300 -4.00 22.02 -27.55
CA GLU A 300 -4.85 20.93 -28.05
C GLU A 300 -5.22 19.97 -26.92
N LEU A 301 -6.50 19.50 -26.95
CA LEU A 301 -6.94 18.42 -26.10
C LEU A 301 -6.38 17.10 -26.62
N GLN A 302 -5.78 16.33 -25.73
CA GLN A 302 -5.22 15.01 -26.06
C GLN A 302 -6.31 14.05 -26.52
N ILE A 303 -6.09 13.37 -27.65
CA ILE A 303 -6.97 12.34 -28.18
C ILE A 303 -6.40 10.98 -27.79
N ALA A 304 -7.02 10.31 -26.82
CA ALA A 304 -6.49 9.09 -26.22
C ALA A 304 -6.31 7.95 -27.23
N SER A 305 -7.19 7.78 -28.19
CA SER A 305 -7.11 6.71 -29.21
C SER A 305 -5.89 6.81 -30.12
N SER A 306 -5.51 8.01 -30.57
CA SER A 306 -4.34 8.20 -31.44
C SER A 306 -3.02 8.06 -30.68
N GLU A 307 -2.99 8.49 -29.43
CA GLU A 307 -1.80 8.35 -28.57
C GLU A 307 -1.60 6.90 -28.12
N ASN A 308 -2.67 6.17 -27.82
CA ASN A 308 -2.62 4.77 -27.46
C ASN A 308 -1.97 3.93 -28.56
N LEU A 309 -2.30 4.16 -29.82
CA LEU A 309 -1.71 3.42 -30.92
C LEU A 309 -0.17 3.62 -31.00
N LYS A 310 0.29 4.87 -30.83
CA LYS A 310 1.71 5.21 -30.81
C LYS A 310 2.41 4.58 -29.59
N LYS A 311 1.79 4.72 -28.41
CA LYS A 311 2.28 4.15 -27.16
C LYS A 311 2.38 2.62 -27.24
N ASN A 312 1.37 1.97 -27.79
CA ASN A 312 1.32 0.51 -27.94
C ASN A 312 2.43 -0.02 -28.84
N ARG A 313 2.66 0.63 -29.97
CA ARG A 313 3.76 0.30 -30.87
C ARG A 313 5.12 0.50 -30.20
N TYR A 314 5.28 1.60 -29.48
CA TYR A 314 6.51 1.87 -28.73
C TYR A 314 6.73 0.81 -27.64
N THR A 315 5.71 0.43 -26.87
CA THR A 315 5.79 -0.59 -25.83
C THR A 315 6.16 -1.96 -26.42
N ALA A 316 5.54 -2.36 -27.54
CA ALA A 316 5.88 -3.59 -28.23
C ALA A 316 7.33 -3.61 -28.74
N LEU A 317 7.79 -2.54 -29.39
CA LEU A 317 9.18 -2.39 -29.85
C LEU A 317 10.16 -2.39 -28.67
N SER A 318 9.85 -1.68 -27.60
CA SER A 318 10.68 -1.63 -26.39
C SER A 318 10.81 -3.00 -25.75
N LEU A 319 9.71 -3.78 -25.74
CA LEU A 319 9.74 -5.14 -25.25
C LEU A 319 10.64 -6.04 -26.07
N ILE A 320 10.52 -6.02 -27.40
CA ILE A 320 11.35 -6.83 -28.30
C ILE A 320 12.84 -6.50 -28.12
N ASN A 321 13.17 -5.25 -27.89
CA ASN A 321 14.55 -4.77 -27.72
C ASN A 321 15.03 -4.82 -26.24
N SER A 322 14.25 -5.38 -25.32
CA SER A 322 14.59 -5.38 -23.89
C SER A 322 15.67 -6.39 -23.48
N ALA A 323 15.96 -7.38 -24.31
CA ALA A 323 16.93 -8.43 -24.01
C ALA A 323 18.16 -8.36 -24.93
N THR A 324 19.37 -8.57 -24.36
CA THR A 324 20.61 -8.66 -25.15
C THR A 324 20.98 -10.08 -25.51
N ARG A 325 20.48 -11.09 -24.80
CA ARG A 325 20.80 -12.50 -25.04
C ARG A 325 19.56 -13.30 -25.38
N GLU A 326 18.53 -13.22 -24.52
CA GLU A 326 17.34 -14.04 -24.72
C GLU A 326 16.10 -13.34 -24.19
N LEU A 327 15.06 -13.33 -25.00
CA LEU A 327 13.72 -12.86 -24.68
C LEU A 327 12.74 -14.04 -24.76
N VAL A 328 12.08 -14.32 -23.64
CA VAL A 328 11.01 -15.32 -23.55
C VAL A 328 9.68 -14.61 -23.47
N LEU A 329 8.80 -14.86 -24.44
CA LEU A 329 7.46 -14.27 -24.51
C LEU A 329 6.42 -15.36 -24.21
N SER A 330 5.44 -15.04 -23.36
CA SER A 330 4.39 -15.98 -22.99
C SER A 330 3.03 -15.31 -22.80
N ALA A 331 1.99 -16.05 -23.12
CA ALA A 331 0.60 -15.68 -22.88
C ALA A 331 -0.16 -16.88 -22.33
N PRO A 332 -0.85 -16.78 -21.19
CA PRO A 332 -1.71 -17.84 -20.68
C PRO A 332 -3.04 -17.86 -21.45
N ALA A 333 -3.66 -19.02 -21.57
CA ALA A 333 -4.99 -19.17 -22.16
C ALA A 333 -6.11 -18.71 -21.21
N LEU A 334 -5.85 -18.77 -19.89
CA LEU A 334 -6.78 -18.35 -18.84
C LEU A 334 -6.12 -17.33 -17.93
N VAL A 335 -6.81 -16.22 -17.70
CA VAL A 335 -6.41 -15.19 -16.72
C VAL A 335 -7.54 -15.01 -15.72
N ASN A 336 -7.28 -15.29 -14.43
CA ASN A 336 -8.31 -15.31 -13.39
C ASN A 336 -9.54 -16.15 -13.78
N GLU A 337 -9.29 -17.36 -14.34
CA GLU A 337 -10.31 -18.31 -14.79
C GLU A 337 -11.15 -17.85 -16.00
N VAL A 338 -10.80 -16.72 -16.62
CA VAL A 338 -11.44 -16.20 -17.83
C VAL A 338 -10.54 -16.48 -19.05
N GLU A 339 -11.13 -16.96 -20.13
CA GLU A 339 -10.41 -17.15 -21.39
C GLU A 339 -9.93 -15.79 -21.95
N ASP A 340 -8.66 -15.74 -22.32
CA ASP A 340 -8.06 -14.59 -23.00
C ASP A 340 -7.15 -15.09 -24.14
N SER A 341 -7.18 -14.41 -25.25
CA SER A 341 -6.40 -14.77 -26.42
C SER A 341 -5.00 -14.16 -26.37
N MET A 342 -4.07 -14.74 -27.08
CA MET A 342 -2.73 -14.18 -27.27
C MET A 342 -2.82 -12.82 -27.96
N SER A 343 -2.02 -11.87 -27.54
CA SER A 343 -1.94 -10.54 -28.15
C SER A 343 -1.63 -10.62 -29.65
N THR A 344 -2.27 -9.77 -30.46
CA THR A 344 -2.01 -9.67 -31.90
C THR A 344 -0.55 -9.35 -32.22
N TYR A 345 0.12 -8.56 -31.37
CA TYR A 345 1.56 -8.28 -31.54
C TYR A 345 2.45 -9.52 -31.38
N LEU A 346 2.04 -10.49 -30.54
CA LEU A 346 2.74 -11.77 -30.45
C LEU A 346 2.45 -12.65 -31.67
N LEU A 347 1.21 -12.69 -32.13
CA LEU A 347 0.81 -13.45 -33.30
C LEU A 347 1.59 -13.00 -34.54
N GLU A 348 1.80 -11.69 -34.72
CA GLU A 348 2.62 -11.15 -35.83
C GLU A 348 4.09 -11.56 -35.77
N LEU A 349 4.63 -11.84 -34.56
CA LEU A 349 6.01 -12.31 -34.40
C LEU A 349 6.16 -13.82 -34.67
N THR A 350 5.07 -14.58 -34.64
CA THR A 350 5.07 -16.05 -34.85
C THR A 350 4.63 -16.44 -36.25
N ALA A 351 4.10 -15.51 -37.04
CA ALA A 351 3.70 -15.68 -38.44
C ALA A 351 4.91 -15.52 -39.37
#